data_9cf99b2eaa4164b3cbe271244e8edb89
#
_entry.id   9cf99b2eaa4164b3cbe271244e8edb89
#
_cell.length_a   1.000
_cell.length_b   1.000
_cell.length_c   1.000
_cell.angle_alpha   90.00
_cell.angle_beta   90.00
_cell.angle_gamma   90.00
#
_symmetry.space_group_name_H-M   'P 1'
#
loop_
_entity.id
_entity.type
_entity.pdbx_description
1 polymer ?
#
loop_
_entity_poly.entity_id
_entity_poly.type
_entity_poly.pdbx_seq_one_letter_code
_entity_poly.pdbx_strand_id
1 'polypeptide(L)'
;MEEINGLMPEGNVEYTEDNIRHLDDMEHIRVRSGMYIGRLGDGTQNDDGIYVLLKEVMDNSIDEFKMGAGKRIEITIEENLRVSVRDYGRGIPQGKLIEAVSKLNTGGKYDSKAFKKSVGLNGVGIKAVNALSNRFEVRSYREGKVRIAIFEKGILQSDVTEACNEESGTYIFFEPDSTLFLNYSFQANFVEMLLRNYTYLNTGLSIIYNGQRIISRHGLEDLLNDNMTAQGLYNIIHLKGEDIEIAFTHTNQYGEEYYSFVNGQHTTQGGTHQSALKEHIARTIKEFYNKNQEYADIRNGIVAAIAINVEEPQFEGQTKTKLGSPSMSPGGVSVNKYVGDFIKTEVDNYLHKNPLVAEVMLQKIQDSEKERKAIAGVTKLARERAKKANLHNRKLRDCRYHLNDGKGKDQETESCIFITEGDSASGSITKSRDVNTQAVFSLRGKPLNSYGLTKKVVYENEEFNLLQAALNIEDGIEGLRYNKVIAATDADVDGMHIRLLLITFFLQFFPDLIKKGHVYILQTPLFRVRNKKKTLYCYTEEERQKAVVELGPNPEITRFKGLGEISPDEFQHFIGKDMRLEQVSLRKTDLVKELLEFYMGKNTMERQNFIINNLVIEEDLAS
;
A
#
# COMPACT_ATOMS: atom_id res chain seq x y z
N MET A 1 -42.14 32.77 28.21
CA MET A 1 -41.83 32.33 29.59
C MET A 1 -41.73 30.82 29.56
N GLU A 2 -40.72 30.31 30.19
CA GLU A 2 -40.30 28.92 30.43
C GLU A 2 -39.65 28.26 29.23
N GLU A 3 -38.34 28.33 29.11
CA GLU A 3 -37.23 27.60 29.73
C GLU A 3 -37.29 26.10 29.43
N ILE A 4 -36.44 25.63 28.54
CA ILE A 4 -35.88 24.30 28.58
C ILE A 4 -34.36 24.45 28.49
N ASN A 5 -33.76 24.70 29.64
CA ASN A 5 -32.37 24.40 29.93
C ASN A 5 -32.31 22.94 30.37
N GLY A 6 -31.63 22.12 29.61
CA GLY A 6 -31.31 20.75 29.94
C GLY A 6 -29.86 20.44 29.55
N LEU A 7 -28.93 21.29 30.02
CA LEU A 7 -27.51 20.93 30.09
C LEU A 7 -27.35 19.94 31.24
N MET A 8 -27.04 18.69 30.94
CA MET A 8 -26.50 17.73 31.89
C MET A 8 -25.23 18.33 32.52
N PRO A 9 -25.04 18.28 33.82
CA PRO A 9 -23.82 18.74 34.45
C PRO A 9 -22.68 17.82 34.01
N GLU A 10 -21.62 18.38 33.43
CA GLU A 10 -20.31 17.74 33.36
C GLU A 10 -19.91 17.39 34.79
N GLY A 11 -20.03 16.11 35.15
CA GLY A 11 -19.50 15.62 36.40
C GLY A 11 -17.98 15.87 36.41
N ASN A 12 -17.51 16.73 37.27
CA ASN A 12 -16.11 16.80 37.63
C ASN A 12 -15.69 15.40 38.04
N VAL A 13 -14.97 14.71 37.16
CA VAL A 13 -14.31 13.45 37.52
C VAL A 13 -13.18 13.86 38.47
N GLU A 14 -13.41 13.73 39.77
CA GLU A 14 -12.36 13.93 40.76
C GLU A 14 -11.22 12.94 40.43
N TYR A 15 -10.05 13.48 40.14
CA TYR A 15 -8.83 12.70 39.95
C TYR A 15 -8.28 12.37 41.35
N THR A 16 -8.59 11.15 41.82
CA THR A 16 -8.19 10.65 43.13
C THR A 16 -7.16 9.52 42.99
N GLU A 17 -6.58 9.10 44.12
CA GLU A 17 -5.63 7.97 44.17
C GLU A 17 -6.25 6.67 43.59
N ASP A 18 -7.55 6.49 43.73
CA ASP A 18 -8.29 5.33 43.18
C ASP A 18 -8.33 5.30 41.65
N ASN A 19 -8.03 6.41 40.99
CA ASN A 19 -7.93 6.49 39.53
C ASN A 19 -6.57 5.99 38.99
N ILE A 20 -5.59 5.77 39.87
CA ILE A 20 -4.26 5.28 39.52
C ILE A 20 -4.26 3.76 39.62
N ARG A 21 -4.28 3.08 38.45
CA ARG A 21 -4.29 1.61 38.38
C ARG A 21 -2.97 1.11 37.80
N HIS A 22 -2.41 0.08 38.43
CA HIS A 22 -1.35 -0.72 37.80
C HIS A 22 -1.99 -1.80 36.92
N LEU A 23 -1.58 -1.89 35.68
CA LEU A 23 -1.99 -2.94 34.73
C LEU A 23 -0.89 -4.00 34.64
N ASP A 24 -1.24 -5.26 34.61
CA ASP A 24 -0.28 -6.30 34.26
C ASP A 24 0.13 -6.21 32.77
N ASP A 25 1.19 -6.94 32.38
CA ASP A 25 1.76 -6.89 31.04
C ASP A 25 0.71 -7.16 29.95
N MET A 26 -0.14 -8.17 30.13
CA MET A 26 -1.14 -8.59 29.15
C MET A 26 -2.32 -7.61 29.09
N GLU A 27 -2.78 -7.15 30.25
CA GLU A 27 -3.83 -6.15 30.32
C GLU A 27 -3.38 -4.82 29.68
N HIS A 28 -2.14 -4.40 29.95
CA HIS A 28 -1.57 -3.18 29.35
C HIS A 28 -1.54 -3.27 27.82
N ILE A 29 -1.10 -4.41 27.26
CA ILE A 29 -1.09 -4.61 25.81
C ILE A 29 -2.50 -4.51 25.22
N ARG A 30 -3.49 -5.10 25.87
CA ARG A 30 -4.89 -5.05 25.40
C ARG A 30 -5.48 -3.65 25.45
N VAL A 31 -5.24 -2.91 26.53
CA VAL A 31 -5.76 -1.54 26.72
C VAL A 31 -5.05 -0.53 25.81
N ARG A 32 -3.78 -0.75 25.52
CA ARG A 32 -2.91 0.14 24.73
C ARG A 32 -2.35 -0.54 23.47
N SER A 33 -3.17 -1.36 22.81
CA SER A 33 -2.77 -2.15 21.64
C SER A 33 -2.06 -1.34 20.55
N GLY A 34 -2.48 -0.09 20.35
CA GLY A 34 -1.87 0.82 19.38
C GLY A 34 -0.37 1.10 19.61
N MET A 35 0.12 1.01 20.85
CA MET A 35 1.55 1.14 21.16
C MET A 35 2.38 -0.05 20.64
N TYR A 36 1.77 -1.22 20.47
CA TYR A 36 2.44 -2.47 20.11
C TYR A 36 2.28 -2.86 18.65
N ILE A 37 1.09 -2.66 18.10
CA ILE A 37 0.74 -3.11 16.74
C ILE A 37 0.24 -1.98 15.82
N GLY A 38 0.23 -0.73 16.28
CA GLY A 38 -0.33 0.37 15.51
C GLY A 38 -1.86 0.31 15.45
N ARG A 39 -2.44 0.61 14.29
CA ARG A 39 -3.89 0.59 14.08
C ARG A 39 -4.42 -0.85 14.15
N LEU A 40 -5.53 -1.08 14.87
CA LEU A 40 -6.18 -2.38 14.90
C LEU A 40 -6.64 -2.80 13.48
N GLY A 41 -7.54 -2.03 12.89
CA GLY A 41 -8.08 -2.27 11.55
C GLY A 41 -8.92 -3.54 11.42
N ASP A 42 -9.45 -3.77 10.22
CA ASP A 42 -10.26 -4.94 9.86
C ASP A 42 -9.59 -5.86 8.81
N GLY A 43 -8.35 -5.57 8.42
CA GLY A 43 -7.58 -6.30 7.43
C GLY A 43 -7.72 -5.78 6.00
N THR A 44 -8.49 -4.73 5.77
CA THR A 44 -8.63 -4.10 4.44
C THR A 44 -7.40 -3.28 4.02
N GLN A 45 -6.52 -2.96 4.97
CA GLN A 45 -5.26 -2.26 4.71
C GLN A 45 -4.06 -3.14 5.10
N ASN A 46 -2.99 -3.06 4.35
CA ASN A 46 -1.80 -3.88 4.54
C ASN A 46 -0.98 -3.57 5.81
N ASP A 47 -1.29 -2.46 6.48
CA ASP A 47 -0.68 -2.00 7.74
C ASP A 47 -1.59 -2.23 8.96
N ASP A 48 -2.73 -2.90 8.79
CA ASP A 48 -3.63 -3.25 9.89
C ASP A 48 -2.96 -4.22 10.88
N GLY A 49 -3.33 -4.09 12.15
CA GLY A 49 -2.70 -4.79 13.26
C GLY A 49 -2.69 -6.31 13.13
N ILE A 50 -3.67 -6.93 12.45
CA ILE A 50 -3.67 -8.38 12.22
C ILE A 50 -2.43 -8.83 11.41
N TYR A 51 -1.96 -8.03 10.44
CA TYR A 51 -0.75 -8.34 9.69
C TYR A 51 0.52 -8.12 10.53
N VAL A 52 0.48 -7.18 11.50
CA VAL A 52 1.57 -7.02 12.47
C VAL A 52 1.66 -8.24 13.37
N LEU A 53 0.53 -8.82 13.83
CA LEU A 53 0.52 -10.09 14.59
C LEU A 53 1.16 -11.22 13.79
N LEU A 54 0.77 -11.42 12.53
CA LEU A 54 1.37 -12.42 11.65
C LEU A 54 2.89 -12.19 11.49
N LYS A 55 3.29 -10.95 11.28
CA LYS A 55 4.68 -10.55 11.09
C LYS A 55 5.53 -10.86 12.32
N GLU A 56 5.06 -10.60 13.54
CA GLU A 56 5.79 -10.89 14.77
C GLU A 56 6.02 -12.40 14.99
N VAL A 57 5.08 -13.25 14.54
CA VAL A 57 5.27 -14.70 14.54
C VAL A 57 6.29 -15.11 13.49
N MET A 58 6.17 -14.57 12.27
CA MET A 58 7.09 -14.87 11.17
C MET A 58 8.52 -14.43 11.47
N ASP A 59 8.71 -13.24 12.04
CA ASP A 59 10.05 -12.70 12.37
C ASP A 59 10.82 -13.64 13.31
N ASN A 60 10.13 -14.32 14.25
CA ASN A 60 10.78 -15.32 15.11
C ASN A 60 11.23 -16.57 14.34
N SER A 61 10.41 -17.05 13.41
CA SER A 61 10.76 -18.20 12.56
C SER A 61 11.89 -17.85 11.57
N ILE A 62 11.92 -16.61 11.06
CA ILE A 62 12.99 -16.11 10.19
C ILE A 62 14.32 -15.98 10.96
N ASP A 63 14.28 -15.56 12.22
CA ASP A 63 15.50 -15.50 13.04
C ASP A 63 16.13 -16.90 13.24
N GLU A 64 15.34 -17.96 13.38
CA GLU A 64 15.85 -19.34 13.42
C GLU A 64 16.52 -19.72 12.08
N PHE A 65 15.92 -19.38 10.94
CA PHE A 65 16.56 -19.59 9.63
C PHE A 65 17.90 -18.84 9.51
N LYS A 66 17.96 -17.58 9.92
CA LYS A 66 19.19 -16.76 9.90
C LYS A 66 20.28 -17.35 10.80
N MET A 67 19.89 -18.04 11.87
CA MET A 67 20.81 -18.79 12.74
C MET A 67 21.23 -20.14 12.17
N GLY A 68 20.83 -20.46 10.94
CA GLY A 68 21.15 -21.73 10.26
C GLY A 68 20.28 -22.91 10.71
N ALA A 69 19.22 -22.65 11.47
CA ALA A 69 18.31 -23.67 11.96
C ALA A 69 16.99 -23.66 11.20
N GLY A 70 16.68 -24.76 10.52
CA GLY A 70 15.48 -24.89 9.69
C GLY A 70 15.60 -24.17 8.34
N LYS A 71 14.94 -24.71 7.33
CA LYS A 71 14.89 -24.12 5.97
C LYS A 71 13.46 -24.04 5.43
N ARG A 72 12.49 -24.42 6.25
CA ARG A 72 11.08 -24.51 5.90
C ARG A 72 10.23 -23.87 6.98
N ILE A 73 9.24 -23.06 6.56
CA ILE A 73 8.19 -22.52 7.42
C ILE A 73 6.87 -22.86 6.74
N GLU A 74 5.93 -23.42 7.49
CA GLU A 74 4.59 -23.74 7.03
C GLU A 74 3.59 -22.79 7.67
N ILE A 75 2.72 -22.21 6.86
CA ILE A 75 1.70 -21.24 7.29
C ILE A 75 0.36 -21.68 6.73
N THR A 76 -0.62 -21.77 7.61
CA THR A 76 -2.00 -21.99 7.21
C THR A 76 -2.87 -20.87 7.77
N ILE A 77 -3.71 -20.29 6.93
CA ILE A 77 -4.74 -19.33 7.33
C ILE A 77 -6.09 -19.94 6.97
N GLU A 78 -6.85 -20.33 8.00
CA GLU A 78 -8.15 -20.95 7.87
C GLU A 78 -9.25 -19.88 7.91
N GLU A 79 -10.22 -19.98 6.99
CA GLU A 79 -11.39 -19.09 6.91
C GLU A 79 -11.02 -17.59 6.87
N ASN A 80 -9.77 -17.26 6.53
CA ASN A 80 -9.19 -15.90 6.62
C ASN A 80 -9.22 -15.29 8.04
N LEU A 81 -9.31 -16.11 9.09
CA LEU A 81 -9.46 -15.66 10.48
C LEU A 81 -8.43 -16.27 11.43
N ARG A 82 -7.96 -17.49 11.19
CA ARG A 82 -7.09 -18.25 12.09
C ARG A 82 -5.77 -18.52 11.43
N VAL A 83 -4.69 -18.31 12.14
CA VAL A 83 -3.34 -18.45 11.62
C VAL A 83 -2.59 -19.53 12.38
N SER A 84 -1.96 -20.45 11.67
CA SER A 84 -0.95 -21.34 12.22
C SER A 84 0.37 -21.19 11.49
N VAL A 85 1.48 -21.17 12.23
CA VAL A 85 2.83 -21.08 11.72
C VAL A 85 3.68 -22.17 12.36
N ARG A 86 4.34 -22.99 11.56
CA ARG A 86 5.28 -24.04 12.00
C ARG A 86 6.65 -23.78 11.40
N ASP A 87 7.64 -23.53 12.23
CA ASP A 87 9.05 -23.56 11.82
C ASP A 87 9.70 -24.90 12.22
N TYR A 88 10.84 -25.16 11.64
CA TYR A 88 11.67 -26.36 11.90
C TYR A 88 13.04 -25.94 12.43
N GLY A 89 13.03 -24.90 13.28
CA GLY A 89 14.20 -24.40 13.98
C GLY A 89 14.56 -25.23 15.22
N ARG A 90 15.23 -24.59 16.18
CA ARG A 90 15.70 -25.26 17.41
C ARG A 90 14.60 -25.47 18.45
N GLY A 91 13.47 -24.78 18.30
CA GLY A 91 12.40 -24.72 19.29
C GLY A 91 12.74 -23.82 20.48
N ILE A 92 11.71 -23.26 21.12
CA ILE A 92 11.86 -22.46 22.32
C ILE A 92 12.30 -23.36 23.49
N PRO A 93 13.29 -22.96 24.33
CA PRO A 93 13.66 -23.73 25.51
C PRO A 93 12.45 -24.01 26.39
N GLN A 94 12.11 -25.30 26.57
CA GLN A 94 10.83 -25.72 27.17
C GLN A 94 10.65 -25.17 28.60
N GLY A 95 11.73 -25.08 29.41
CA GLY A 95 11.66 -24.52 30.76
C GLY A 95 11.27 -23.04 30.83
N LYS A 96 11.39 -22.30 29.71
CA LYS A 96 11.08 -20.87 29.60
C LYS A 96 9.93 -20.56 28.64
N LEU A 97 9.21 -21.58 28.13
CA LEU A 97 8.19 -21.41 27.12
C LEU A 97 7.11 -20.40 27.51
N ILE A 98 6.54 -20.55 28.71
CA ILE A 98 5.47 -19.67 29.22
C ILE A 98 5.98 -18.23 29.34
N GLU A 99 7.13 -18.02 29.99
CA GLU A 99 7.69 -16.68 30.17
C GLU A 99 8.01 -16.02 28.84
N ALA A 100 8.55 -16.79 27.89
CA ALA A 100 8.92 -16.30 26.56
C ALA A 100 7.73 -15.74 25.77
N VAL A 101 6.51 -16.24 25.99
CA VAL A 101 5.31 -15.80 25.24
C VAL A 101 4.33 -14.95 26.08
N SER A 102 4.56 -14.78 27.39
CA SER A 102 3.62 -14.07 28.26
C SER A 102 4.21 -12.93 29.10
N LYS A 103 5.54 -12.85 29.28
CA LYS A 103 6.14 -11.79 30.09
C LYS A 103 6.92 -10.81 29.21
N LEU A 104 6.62 -9.51 29.34
CA LEU A 104 7.38 -8.45 28.67
C LEU A 104 8.86 -8.50 29.09
N ASN A 105 9.71 -7.94 28.26
CA ASN A 105 11.14 -7.88 28.49
C ASN A 105 11.80 -9.26 28.74
N THR A 106 11.20 -10.34 28.21
CA THR A 106 11.73 -11.69 28.29
C THR A 106 12.07 -12.17 26.87
N GLY A 107 13.30 -12.54 26.63
CA GLY A 107 13.73 -13.04 25.31
C GLY A 107 15.21 -13.47 25.34
N GLY A 108 15.57 -14.40 24.46
CA GLY A 108 16.97 -14.87 24.31
C GLY A 108 17.85 -13.94 23.47
N LYS A 109 17.35 -12.79 23.04
CA LYS A 109 18.02 -11.90 22.09
C LYS A 109 18.83 -10.76 22.74
N TYR A 110 18.70 -10.57 24.08
CA TYR A 110 19.35 -9.45 24.78
C TYR A 110 20.87 -9.58 24.88
N ASP A 111 21.41 -10.79 25.09
CA ASP A 111 22.84 -11.00 25.39
C ASP A 111 23.62 -11.68 24.26
N SER A 112 22.98 -11.98 23.16
CA SER A 112 23.61 -12.76 22.07
C SER A 112 24.12 -11.84 20.96
N LYS A 113 25.44 -11.87 20.71
CA LYS A 113 26.06 -11.20 19.55
C LYS A 113 25.42 -11.63 18.22
N ALA A 114 24.85 -12.84 18.16
CA ALA A 114 24.22 -13.40 16.96
C ALA A 114 22.90 -12.72 16.58
N PHE A 115 22.21 -12.08 17.53
CA PHE A 115 20.93 -11.42 17.30
C PHE A 115 21.01 -9.89 17.22
N LYS A 116 22.19 -9.30 17.24
CA LYS A 116 22.37 -7.84 17.19
C LYS A 116 21.74 -7.17 15.96
N LYS A 117 21.58 -7.93 14.88
CA LYS A 117 20.94 -7.51 13.61
C LYS A 117 19.51 -8.04 13.45
N SER A 118 18.89 -8.56 14.51
CA SER A 118 17.48 -8.95 14.54
C SER A 118 16.59 -7.73 14.74
N VAL A 119 15.34 -7.81 14.29
CA VAL A 119 14.34 -6.72 14.47
C VAL A 119 13.58 -6.87 15.78
N GLY A 120 13.44 -8.08 16.28
CA GLY A 120 12.69 -8.40 17.49
C GLY A 120 13.44 -8.16 18.79
N LEU A 121 14.22 -7.08 18.92
CA LEU A 121 15.07 -6.79 20.07
C LEU A 121 14.31 -6.48 21.36
N ASN A 122 13.10 -5.90 21.25
CA ASN A 122 12.35 -5.43 22.39
C ASN A 122 11.64 -6.52 23.19
N GLY A 123 11.61 -7.77 22.69
CA GLY A 123 11.00 -8.90 23.37
C GLY A 123 9.49 -8.76 23.64
N VAL A 124 8.78 -7.98 22.84
CA VAL A 124 7.34 -7.67 23.03
C VAL A 124 6.41 -8.31 22.02
N GLY A 125 6.88 -8.59 20.80
CA GLY A 125 6.03 -8.94 19.67
C GLY A 125 5.14 -10.16 19.89
N ILE A 126 5.72 -11.32 20.24
CA ILE A 126 4.93 -12.54 20.48
C ILE A 126 3.96 -12.40 21.67
N LYS A 127 4.27 -11.53 22.66
CA LYS A 127 3.38 -11.23 23.76
C LYS A 127 2.17 -10.43 23.31
N ALA A 128 2.35 -9.53 22.34
CA ALA A 128 1.24 -8.82 21.72
C ALA A 128 0.33 -9.79 20.96
N VAL A 129 0.91 -10.76 20.23
CA VAL A 129 0.11 -11.81 19.57
C VAL A 129 -0.72 -12.57 20.59
N ASN A 130 -0.11 -13.03 21.69
CA ASN A 130 -0.79 -13.76 22.75
C ASN A 130 -1.90 -12.91 23.41
N ALA A 131 -1.57 -11.69 23.85
CA ALA A 131 -2.52 -10.82 24.56
C ALA A 131 -3.72 -10.38 23.68
N LEU A 132 -3.51 -10.19 22.37
CA LEU A 132 -4.52 -9.70 21.44
C LEU A 132 -5.27 -10.82 20.69
N SER A 133 -5.05 -12.08 21.08
CA SER A 133 -5.74 -13.24 20.50
C SER A 133 -6.80 -13.79 21.44
N ASN A 134 -7.95 -14.16 20.86
CA ASN A 134 -8.97 -14.91 21.57
C ASN A 134 -8.45 -16.28 21.99
N ARG A 135 -7.70 -16.93 21.09
CA ARG A 135 -6.95 -18.15 21.37
C ARG A 135 -5.54 -18.04 20.84
N PHE A 136 -4.57 -18.34 21.68
CA PHE A 136 -3.15 -18.45 21.33
C PHE A 136 -2.63 -19.80 21.82
N GLU A 137 -1.94 -20.54 20.95
CA GLU A 137 -1.34 -21.81 21.27
C GLU A 137 0.11 -21.84 20.82
N VAL A 138 1.00 -22.26 21.69
CA VAL A 138 2.41 -22.45 21.36
C VAL A 138 2.82 -23.88 21.65
N ARG A 139 3.50 -24.51 20.70
CA ARG A 139 4.15 -25.82 20.88
C ARG A 139 5.63 -25.68 20.62
N SER A 140 6.44 -26.15 21.54
CA SER A 140 7.88 -26.25 21.34
C SER A 140 8.31 -27.71 21.29
N TYR A 141 8.81 -28.11 20.12
CA TYR A 141 9.32 -29.45 19.84
C TYR A 141 10.84 -29.44 20.05
N ARG A 142 11.30 -30.18 21.06
CA ARG A 142 12.70 -30.20 21.41
C ARG A 142 13.06 -31.45 22.21
N GLU A 143 14.20 -32.06 21.88
CA GLU A 143 14.79 -33.16 22.68
C GLU A 143 13.83 -34.36 22.89
N GLY A 144 13.07 -34.74 21.85
CA GLY A 144 12.11 -35.84 21.91
C GLY A 144 10.85 -35.58 22.73
N LYS A 145 10.55 -34.30 23.01
CA LYS A 145 9.38 -33.86 23.76
C LYS A 145 8.72 -32.67 23.05
N VAL A 146 7.41 -32.53 23.28
CA VAL A 146 6.66 -31.32 22.96
C VAL A 146 6.09 -30.73 24.24
N ARG A 147 6.31 -29.42 24.46
CA ARG A 147 5.56 -28.67 25.47
C ARG A 147 4.55 -27.79 24.76
N ILE A 148 3.30 -27.90 25.19
CA ILE A 148 2.13 -27.23 24.63
C ILE A 148 1.57 -26.29 25.68
N ALA A 149 1.45 -25.01 25.35
CA ALA A 149 0.77 -24.04 26.20
C ALA A 149 -0.34 -23.32 25.41
N ILE A 150 -1.50 -23.22 26.02
CA ILE A 150 -2.69 -22.59 25.44
C ILE A 150 -3.08 -21.41 26.31
N PHE A 151 -3.35 -20.29 25.67
CA PHE A 151 -3.76 -19.05 26.30
C PHE A 151 -5.06 -18.55 25.68
N GLU A 152 -5.83 -17.84 26.47
CA GLU A 152 -6.98 -17.06 26.03
C GLU A 152 -6.78 -15.62 26.49
N LYS A 153 -6.69 -14.70 25.54
CA LYS A 153 -6.50 -13.26 25.82
C LYS A 153 -5.30 -12.97 26.74
N GLY A 154 -4.21 -13.71 26.55
CA GLY A 154 -2.99 -13.61 27.36
C GLY A 154 -2.99 -14.44 28.65
N ILE A 155 -4.12 -15.05 29.04
CA ILE A 155 -4.26 -15.84 30.27
C ILE A 155 -4.01 -17.31 29.98
N LEU A 156 -3.07 -17.93 30.69
CA LEU A 156 -2.74 -19.35 30.55
C LEU A 156 -3.92 -20.24 30.92
N GLN A 157 -4.34 -21.12 30.02
CA GLN A 157 -5.43 -22.08 30.21
C GLN A 157 -4.90 -23.51 30.40
N SER A 158 -3.85 -23.87 29.69
CA SER A 158 -3.29 -25.24 29.73
C SER A 158 -1.78 -25.20 29.48
N ASP A 159 -1.06 -26.11 30.14
CA ASP A 159 0.39 -26.31 30.01
C ASP A 159 0.69 -27.80 30.19
N VAL A 160 1.07 -28.48 29.11
CA VAL A 160 1.27 -29.92 29.07
C VAL A 160 2.59 -30.24 28.37
N THR A 161 3.31 -31.25 28.87
CA THR A 161 4.52 -31.75 28.23
C THR A 161 4.36 -33.25 27.94
N GLU A 162 4.62 -33.63 26.69
CA GLU A 162 4.44 -35.00 26.22
C GLU A 162 5.70 -35.46 25.46
N ALA A 163 5.89 -36.80 25.38
CA ALA A 163 6.89 -37.36 24.51
C ALA A 163 6.47 -37.17 23.03
N CYS A 164 7.40 -36.80 22.16
CA CYS A 164 7.11 -36.52 20.77
C CYS A 164 8.31 -36.88 19.87
N ASN A 165 8.04 -37.49 18.72
CA ASN A 165 9.05 -37.83 17.73
C ASN A 165 9.09 -36.89 16.52
N GLU A 166 8.37 -35.77 16.58
CA GLU A 166 8.38 -34.76 15.51
C GLU A 166 9.71 -34.00 15.47
N GLU A 167 10.04 -33.45 14.30
CA GLU A 167 11.19 -32.59 14.10
C GLU A 167 11.13 -31.39 15.05
N SER A 168 12.31 -31.01 15.56
CA SER A 168 12.45 -29.81 16.41
C SER A 168 11.90 -28.56 15.72
N GLY A 169 11.48 -27.58 16.51
CA GLY A 169 10.98 -26.30 16.04
C GLY A 169 9.83 -25.75 16.89
N THR A 170 9.18 -24.73 16.39
CA THR A 170 8.08 -24.05 17.08
C THR A 170 6.83 -24.08 16.22
N TYR A 171 5.68 -24.32 16.84
CA TYR A 171 4.36 -24.13 16.26
C TYR A 171 3.62 -23.06 17.04
N ILE A 172 3.07 -22.09 16.32
CA ILE A 172 2.20 -21.04 16.87
C ILE A 172 0.86 -21.10 16.14
N PHE A 173 -0.21 -21.11 16.91
CA PHE A 173 -1.56 -20.87 16.42
C PHE A 173 -2.10 -19.61 17.12
N PHE A 174 -2.77 -18.75 16.38
CA PHE A 174 -3.47 -17.62 16.97
C PHE A 174 -4.73 -17.25 16.18
N GLU A 175 -5.74 -16.81 16.92
CA GLU A 175 -7.00 -16.27 16.43
C GLU A 175 -7.16 -14.87 17.04
N PRO A 176 -6.99 -13.78 16.27
CA PRO A 176 -7.17 -12.42 16.77
C PRO A 176 -8.51 -12.24 17.49
N ASP A 177 -8.52 -11.45 18.57
CA ASP A 177 -9.73 -11.24 19.36
C ASP A 177 -10.73 -10.35 18.61
N SER A 178 -11.86 -10.94 18.18
CA SER A 178 -12.92 -10.26 17.44
C SER A 178 -13.59 -9.11 18.21
N THR A 179 -13.38 -9.01 19.52
CA THR A 179 -13.85 -7.88 20.32
C THR A 179 -12.96 -6.64 20.16
N LEU A 180 -11.72 -6.83 19.73
CA LEU A 180 -10.75 -5.77 19.41
C LEU A 180 -10.67 -5.53 17.89
N PHE A 181 -10.55 -6.59 17.12
CA PHE A 181 -10.50 -6.55 15.66
C PHE A 181 -11.89 -6.81 15.08
N LEU A 182 -12.67 -5.74 14.93
CA LEU A 182 -14.06 -5.87 14.48
C LEU A 182 -14.12 -6.28 13.01
N ASN A 183 -14.85 -7.37 12.71
CA ASN A 183 -15.07 -7.87 11.35
C ASN A 183 -13.79 -8.10 10.53
N TYR A 184 -12.70 -8.45 11.19
CA TYR A 184 -11.42 -8.63 10.51
C TYR A 184 -11.41 -9.83 9.56
N SER A 185 -10.59 -9.71 8.52
CA SER A 185 -10.32 -10.81 7.58
C SER A 185 -8.94 -10.63 6.96
N PHE A 186 -8.11 -11.68 6.98
CA PHE A 186 -6.83 -11.68 6.28
C PHE A 186 -7.05 -11.70 4.77
N GLN A 187 -6.55 -10.68 4.07
CA GLN A 187 -6.56 -10.66 2.61
C GLN A 187 -5.38 -11.48 2.07
N ALA A 188 -5.68 -12.47 1.22
CA ALA A 188 -4.65 -13.39 0.70
C ALA A 188 -3.52 -12.68 -0.05
N ASN A 189 -3.83 -11.61 -0.80
CA ASN A 189 -2.84 -10.81 -1.52
C ASN A 189 -1.84 -10.10 -0.58
N PHE A 190 -2.29 -9.57 0.57
CA PHE A 190 -1.39 -8.91 1.53
C PHE A 190 -0.52 -9.93 2.26
N VAL A 191 -1.11 -11.07 2.63
CA VAL A 191 -0.34 -12.18 3.22
C VAL A 191 0.71 -12.69 2.24
N GLU A 192 0.35 -12.97 1.00
CA GLU A 192 1.28 -13.46 -0.01
C GLU A 192 2.42 -12.45 -0.27
N MET A 193 2.12 -11.18 -0.37
CA MET A 193 3.13 -10.12 -0.53
C MET A 193 4.12 -10.10 0.66
N LEU A 194 3.61 -10.20 1.89
CA LEU A 194 4.44 -10.28 3.09
C LEU A 194 5.37 -11.51 3.05
N LEU A 195 4.83 -12.68 2.72
CA LEU A 195 5.58 -13.94 2.68
C LEU A 195 6.63 -13.96 1.56
N ARG A 196 6.32 -13.41 0.38
CA ARG A 196 7.27 -13.26 -0.72
C ARG A 196 8.43 -12.35 -0.31
N ASN A 197 8.17 -11.23 0.39
CA ASN A 197 9.24 -10.36 0.88
C ASN A 197 10.22 -11.11 1.80
N TYR A 198 9.73 -11.99 2.68
CA TYR A 198 10.61 -12.84 3.49
C TYR A 198 11.47 -13.76 2.62
N THR A 199 10.94 -14.34 1.56
CA THR A 199 11.73 -15.24 0.68
C THR A 199 12.77 -14.47 -0.13
N TYR A 200 12.47 -13.25 -0.59
CA TYR A 200 13.46 -12.41 -1.30
C TYR A 200 14.63 -12.00 -0.42
N LEU A 201 14.37 -11.75 0.87
CA LEU A 201 15.41 -11.34 1.81
C LEU A 201 16.17 -12.52 2.43
N ASN A 202 15.66 -13.73 2.27
CA ASN A 202 16.23 -14.96 2.84
C ASN A 202 16.30 -16.04 1.75
N THR A 203 17.24 -15.90 0.82
CA THR A 203 17.41 -16.85 -0.29
C THR A 203 17.60 -18.28 0.19
N GLY A 204 16.86 -19.22 -0.38
CA GLY A 204 16.85 -20.62 0.01
C GLY A 204 15.86 -20.99 1.12
N LEU A 205 15.22 -20.01 1.77
CA LEU A 205 14.09 -20.27 2.65
C LEU A 205 12.88 -20.72 1.82
N SER A 206 12.24 -21.79 2.24
CA SER A 206 10.99 -22.30 1.67
C SER A 206 9.83 -21.98 2.61
N ILE A 207 8.88 -21.16 2.16
CA ILE A 207 7.64 -20.92 2.87
C ILE A 207 6.52 -21.69 2.17
N ILE A 208 5.74 -22.46 2.92
CA ILE A 208 4.58 -23.19 2.41
C ILE A 208 3.34 -22.50 2.96
N TYR A 209 2.62 -21.78 2.10
CA TYR A 209 1.41 -21.05 2.45
C TYR A 209 0.18 -21.77 1.88
N ASN A 210 -0.69 -22.25 2.76
CA ASN A 210 -1.88 -23.04 2.40
C ASN A 210 -1.57 -24.16 1.37
N GLY A 211 -0.43 -24.86 1.57
CA GLY A 211 0.02 -25.93 0.69
C GLY A 211 0.80 -25.47 -0.55
N GLN A 212 0.85 -24.18 -0.85
CA GLN A 212 1.62 -23.62 -1.97
C GLN A 212 3.02 -23.20 -1.53
N ARG A 213 4.03 -23.61 -2.27
CA ARG A 213 5.42 -23.30 -1.96
C ARG A 213 5.86 -21.95 -2.55
N ILE A 214 6.38 -21.08 -1.70
CA ILE A 214 6.99 -19.78 -2.04
C ILE A 214 8.49 -19.88 -1.75
N ILE A 215 9.33 -19.55 -2.72
CA ILE A 215 10.78 -19.56 -2.59
C ILE A 215 11.38 -18.55 -3.56
N SER A 216 12.46 -17.88 -3.15
CA SER A 216 13.28 -17.03 -4.02
C SER A 216 14.69 -17.64 -4.11
N ARG A 217 15.28 -17.59 -5.32
CA ARG A 217 16.63 -18.06 -5.60
C ARG A 217 17.61 -16.90 -5.79
N HIS A 218 17.14 -15.77 -6.27
CA HIS A 218 17.96 -14.62 -6.65
C HIS A 218 17.70 -13.37 -5.79
N GLY A 219 16.93 -13.50 -4.70
CA GLY A 219 16.77 -12.43 -3.72
C GLY A 219 16.10 -11.16 -4.28
N LEU A 220 16.78 -10.00 -4.16
CA LEU A 220 16.25 -8.73 -4.63
C LEU A 220 16.07 -8.67 -6.15
N GLU A 221 16.77 -9.48 -6.93
CA GLU A 221 16.52 -9.60 -8.37
C GLU A 221 15.14 -10.21 -8.65
N ASP A 222 14.77 -11.28 -7.94
CA ASP A 222 13.43 -11.87 -8.04
C ASP A 222 12.36 -10.88 -7.58
N LEU A 223 12.64 -10.12 -6.51
CA LEU A 223 11.73 -9.06 -6.04
C LEU A 223 11.43 -8.03 -7.13
N LEU A 224 12.46 -7.55 -7.84
CA LEU A 224 12.26 -6.59 -8.92
C LEU A 224 11.51 -7.21 -10.09
N ASN A 225 11.90 -8.42 -10.51
CA ASN A 225 11.23 -9.14 -11.60
C ASN A 225 9.73 -9.35 -11.32
N ASP A 226 9.39 -9.70 -10.08
CA ASP A 226 8.00 -9.95 -9.68
C ASP A 226 7.16 -8.66 -9.52
N ASN A 227 7.79 -7.52 -9.27
CA ASN A 227 7.07 -6.27 -8.99
C ASN A 227 7.10 -5.25 -10.14
N MET A 228 8.07 -5.37 -11.06
CA MET A 228 8.13 -4.46 -12.21
C MET A 228 6.91 -4.63 -13.11
N THR A 229 6.30 -3.51 -13.46
CA THR A 229 5.17 -3.42 -14.40
C THR A 229 5.63 -3.17 -15.83
N ALA A 230 6.92 -2.88 -16.03
CA ALA A 230 7.53 -2.68 -17.34
C ALA A 230 8.82 -3.48 -17.45
N GLN A 231 9.17 -3.85 -18.67
CA GLN A 231 10.42 -4.56 -18.94
C GLN A 231 11.63 -3.66 -18.66
N GLY A 232 12.64 -4.22 -17.99
CA GLY A 232 13.94 -3.57 -17.84
C GLY A 232 14.64 -3.35 -19.17
N LEU A 233 15.30 -2.22 -19.32
CA LEU A 233 16.07 -1.89 -20.55
C LEU A 233 17.34 -2.74 -20.66
N TYR A 234 17.81 -3.24 -19.55
CA TYR A 234 18.95 -4.16 -19.42
C TYR A 234 18.70 -5.09 -18.23
N ASN A 235 19.48 -6.16 -18.13
CA ASN A 235 19.39 -7.09 -17.03
C ASN A 235 19.57 -6.37 -15.69
N ILE A 236 18.83 -6.79 -14.69
CA ILE A 236 18.92 -6.22 -13.34
C ILE A 236 20.36 -6.31 -12.85
N ILE A 237 20.92 -5.20 -12.46
CA ILE A 237 22.22 -5.13 -11.78
C ILE A 237 21.97 -5.55 -10.34
N HIS A 238 22.49 -6.72 -9.95
CA HIS A 238 22.32 -7.30 -8.62
C HIS A 238 23.69 -7.43 -7.94
N LEU A 239 23.87 -6.74 -6.82
CA LEU A 239 25.13 -6.62 -6.11
C LEU A 239 24.93 -6.96 -4.63
N LYS A 240 25.83 -7.75 -4.07
CA LYS A 240 25.72 -8.26 -2.71
C LYS A 240 27.03 -8.08 -1.95
N GLY A 241 26.94 -7.49 -0.77
CA GLY A 241 28.00 -7.32 0.21
C GLY A 241 27.68 -8.00 1.53
N GLU A 242 28.46 -7.76 2.57
CA GLU A 242 28.31 -8.42 3.87
C GLU A 242 26.96 -8.08 4.54
N ASP A 243 26.62 -6.81 4.63
CA ASP A 243 25.38 -6.29 5.28
C ASP A 243 24.54 -5.46 4.33
N ILE A 244 24.74 -5.62 3.03
CA ILE A 244 24.04 -4.85 2.01
C ILE A 244 23.79 -5.71 0.78
N GLU A 245 22.61 -5.60 0.24
CA GLU A 245 22.22 -6.14 -1.06
C GLU A 245 21.46 -5.06 -1.81
N ILE A 246 21.81 -4.81 -3.07
CA ILE A 246 21.10 -3.88 -3.94
C ILE A 246 20.79 -4.55 -5.27
N ALA A 247 19.65 -4.19 -5.83
CA ALA A 247 19.30 -4.56 -7.19
C ALA A 247 18.64 -3.38 -7.89
N PHE A 248 18.96 -3.10 -9.16
CA PHE A 248 18.31 -2.05 -9.91
C PHE A 248 18.39 -2.25 -11.42
N THR A 249 17.45 -1.66 -12.11
CA THR A 249 17.44 -1.50 -13.57
C THR A 249 16.73 -0.21 -13.95
N HIS A 250 16.74 0.16 -15.23
CA HIS A 250 15.90 1.22 -15.78
C HIS A 250 14.80 0.63 -16.65
N THR A 251 13.68 1.29 -16.68
CA THR A 251 12.54 1.02 -17.55
C THR A 251 12.22 2.25 -18.41
N ASN A 252 11.31 2.09 -19.37
CA ASN A 252 10.79 3.21 -20.14
C ASN A 252 9.64 3.97 -19.46
N GLN A 253 9.28 3.57 -18.23
CA GLN A 253 8.29 4.32 -17.44
C GLN A 253 8.88 5.61 -16.88
N TYR A 254 8.00 6.55 -16.56
CA TYR A 254 8.39 7.78 -15.87
C TYR A 254 8.40 7.55 -14.36
N GLY A 255 9.23 8.33 -13.67
CA GLY A 255 9.32 8.29 -12.23
C GLY A 255 10.42 7.38 -11.70
N GLU A 256 10.39 7.14 -10.42
CA GLU A 256 11.38 6.37 -9.66
C GLU A 256 10.63 5.38 -8.77
N GLU A 257 11.06 4.12 -8.72
CA GLU A 257 10.46 3.10 -7.88
C GLU A 257 11.50 2.48 -6.98
N TYR A 258 11.21 2.42 -5.66
CA TYR A 258 12.15 1.94 -4.67
C TYR A 258 11.51 0.99 -3.68
N TYR A 259 12.19 -0.13 -3.44
CA TYR A 259 11.88 -1.09 -2.40
C TYR A 259 13.01 -1.09 -1.38
N SER A 260 12.72 -0.89 -0.10
CA SER A 260 13.77 -0.79 0.90
C SER A 260 13.48 -1.62 2.14
N PHE A 261 14.54 -2.27 2.65
CA PHE A 261 14.45 -3.22 3.75
C PHE A 261 15.60 -3.02 4.74
N VAL A 262 15.28 -3.20 6.02
CA VAL A 262 16.25 -3.17 7.12
C VAL A 262 16.03 -4.38 8.01
N ASN A 263 17.05 -5.22 8.19
CA ASN A 263 17.02 -6.43 9.00
C ASN A 263 15.88 -7.41 8.64
N GLY A 264 15.35 -7.33 7.41
CA GLY A 264 14.23 -8.14 6.95
C GLY A 264 12.87 -7.41 7.03
N GLN A 265 12.82 -6.17 7.52
CA GLN A 265 11.61 -5.36 7.59
C GLN A 265 11.44 -4.47 6.36
N HIS A 266 10.29 -4.51 5.73
CA HIS A 266 9.95 -3.63 4.62
C HIS A 266 9.70 -2.21 5.14
N THR A 267 10.56 -1.28 4.77
CA THR A 267 10.44 0.15 5.14
C THR A 267 9.67 0.89 4.05
N THR A 268 8.34 0.81 4.11
CA THR A 268 7.44 1.38 3.07
C THR A 268 7.58 2.89 2.90
N GLN A 269 8.04 3.59 3.93
CA GLN A 269 8.33 5.04 3.92
C GLN A 269 9.83 5.34 3.72
N GLY A 270 10.64 4.31 3.42
CA GLY A 270 12.06 4.46 3.17
C GLY A 270 12.88 4.70 4.44
N GLY A 271 13.73 5.72 4.39
CA GLY A 271 14.63 6.10 5.47
C GLY A 271 16.04 6.45 4.96
N THR A 272 16.99 6.48 5.90
CA THR A 272 18.39 6.89 5.62
C THR A 272 19.07 6.05 4.55
N HIS A 273 18.82 4.73 4.52
CA HIS A 273 19.40 3.79 3.54
C HIS A 273 18.82 3.99 2.13
N GLN A 274 17.51 4.21 2.00
CA GLN A 274 16.91 4.48 0.69
C GLN A 274 17.35 5.84 0.14
N SER A 275 17.46 6.84 1.01
CA SER A 275 17.99 8.16 0.62
C SER A 275 19.44 8.05 0.14
N ALA A 276 20.27 7.27 0.84
CA ALA A 276 21.64 6.98 0.43
C ALA A 276 21.70 6.24 -0.92
N LEU A 277 20.84 5.24 -1.14
CA LEU A 277 20.75 4.53 -2.43
C LEU A 277 20.46 5.50 -3.57
N LYS A 278 19.43 6.34 -3.43
CA LYS A 278 19.03 7.32 -4.44
C LYS A 278 20.15 8.29 -4.81
N GLU A 279 20.84 8.81 -3.79
CA GLU A 279 21.94 9.76 -3.96
C GLU A 279 23.14 9.10 -4.63
N HIS A 280 23.61 7.99 -4.08
CA HIS A 280 24.89 7.40 -4.49
C HIS A 280 24.80 6.65 -5.82
N ILE A 281 23.67 6.03 -6.20
CA ILE A 281 23.49 5.50 -7.56
C ILE A 281 23.62 6.62 -8.58
N ALA A 282 22.91 7.73 -8.39
CA ALA A 282 22.96 8.84 -9.33
C ALA A 282 24.36 9.49 -9.40
N ARG A 283 25.01 9.64 -8.25
CA ARG A 283 26.38 10.19 -8.18
C ARG A 283 27.38 9.28 -8.89
N THR A 284 27.39 7.99 -8.61
CA THR A 284 28.34 7.03 -9.19
C THR A 284 28.16 6.93 -10.70
N ILE A 285 26.94 6.86 -11.21
CA ILE A 285 26.65 6.83 -12.64
C ILE A 285 27.12 8.14 -13.32
N LYS A 286 26.87 9.29 -12.69
CA LYS A 286 27.35 10.59 -13.19
C LYS A 286 28.88 10.64 -13.26
N GLU A 287 29.56 10.19 -12.21
CA GLU A 287 31.03 10.13 -12.13
C GLU A 287 31.59 9.18 -13.20
N PHE A 288 31.00 8.00 -13.39
CA PHE A 288 31.39 7.00 -14.38
C PHE A 288 31.40 7.56 -15.80
N TYR A 289 30.34 8.28 -16.21
CA TYR A 289 30.28 8.86 -17.55
C TYR A 289 31.04 10.19 -17.67
N ASN A 290 31.46 10.78 -16.57
CA ASN A 290 32.12 12.09 -16.52
C ASN A 290 31.38 13.17 -17.35
N LYS A 291 30.04 13.19 -17.25
CA LYS A 291 29.17 14.13 -17.95
C LYS A 291 28.34 14.94 -16.95
N ASN A 292 28.04 16.20 -17.32
CA ASN A 292 27.22 17.05 -16.44
C ASN A 292 25.73 16.78 -16.59
N GLN A 293 25.30 15.58 -16.19
CA GLN A 293 23.91 15.14 -16.19
C GLN A 293 23.23 15.49 -14.86
N GLU A 294 21.94 15.79 -14.92
CA GLU A 294 21.14 15.99 -13.72
C GLU A 294 20.80 14.64 -13.06
N TYR A 295 20.81 14.59 -11.74
CA TYR A 295 20.45 13.35 -11.01
C TYR A 295 19.04 12.86 -11.34
N ALA A 296 18.11 13.79 -11.60
CA ALA A 296 16.75 13.46 -12.01
C ALA A 296 16.70 12.69 -13.34
N ASP A 297 17.57 13.04 -14.32
CA ASP A 297 17.63 12.33 -15.60
C ASP A 297 18.20 10.91 -15.43
N ILE A 298 19.18 10.76 -14.52
CA ILE A 298 19.77 9.46 -14.19
C ILE A 298 18.73 8.55 -13.49
N ARG A 299 17.94 9.09 -12.57
CA ARG A 299 16.95 8.30 -11.82
C ARG A 299 15.64 8.10 -12.55
N ASN A 300 15.38 8.82 -13.65
CA ASN A 300 14.12 8.67 -14.38
C ASN A 300 13.95 7.26 -14.97
N GLY A 301 12.92 6.57 -14.56
CA GLY A 301 12.62 5.19 -14.95
C GLY A 301 13.40 4.13 -14.15
N ILE A 302 14.10 4.50 -13.08
CA ILE A 302 14.80 3.54 -12.23
C ILE A 302 13.80 2.74 -11.40
N VAL A 303 14.03 1.43 -11.33
CA VAL A 303 13.40 0.52 -10.35
C VAL A 303 14.54 -0.10 -9.55
N ALA A 304 14.57 0.13 -8.24
CA ALA A 304 15.67 -0.27 -7.39
C ALA A 304 15.20 -0.84 -6.06
N ALA A 305 15.97 -1.79 -5.52
CA ALA A 305 15.77 -2.37 -4.21
C ALA A 305 17.07 -2.29 -3.39
N ILE A 306 16.93 -2.07 -2.08
CA ILE A 306 18.02 -2.13 -1.12
C ILE A 306 17.59 -2.91 0.12
N ALA A 307 18.44 -3.80 0.59
CA ALA A 307 18.33 -4.45 1.89
C ALA A 307 19.64 -4.24 2.66
N ILE A 308 19.56 -3.77 3.89
CA ILE A 308 20.72 -3.63 4.79
C ILE A 308 20.45 -4.30 6.14
N ASN A 309 21.55 -4.72 6.80
CA ASN A 309 21.50 -5.20 8.18
C ASN A 309 22.19 -4.17 9.09
N VAL A 310 21.42 -3.54 9.96
CA VAL A 310 21.86 -2.50 10.90
C VAL A 310 21.86 -3.08 12.30
N GLU A 311 22.89 -2.79 13.07
CA GLU A 311 22.95 -3.15 14.49
C GLU A 311 22.14 -2.13 15.30
N GLU A 312 21.19 -2.60 16.11
CA GLU A 312 20.27 -1.77 16.92
C GLU A 312 19.53 -0.70 16.10
N PRO A 313 18.74 -1.08 15.08
CA PRO A 313 18.08 -0.13 14.20
C PRO A 313 17.04 0.72 14.95
N GLN A 314 17.06 2.02 14.70
CA GLN A 314 16.07 2.96 15.21
C GLN A 314 15.07 3.29 14.09
N PHE A 315 13.79 3.06 14.35
CA PHE A 315 12.70 3.37 13.42
C PHE A 315 11.89 4.57 13.94
N GLU A 316 11.26 5.32 13.04
CA GLU A 316 10.40 6.47 13.40
C GLU A 316 9.04 6.06 14.01
N GLY A 317 8.78 4.77 14.23
CA GLY A 317 7.56 4.25 14.85
C GLY A 317 7.61 2.76 15.09
N GLN A 318 6.68 2.25 15.89
CA GLN A 318 6.61 0.83 16.24
C GLN A 318 6.28 -0.06 15.03
N THR A 319 5.58 0.45 14.02
CA THR A 319 5.28 -0.25 12.77
C THR A 319 6.51 -0.42 11.86
N LYS A 320 7.65 0.19 12.21
CA LYS A 320 8.96 0.04 11.57
C LYS A 320 8.97 0.37 10.07
N THR A 321 8.14 1.30 9.66
CA THR A 321 7.97 1.68 8.24
C THR A 321 9.06 2.60 7.69
N LYS A 322 9.84 3.25 8.57
CA LYS A 322 10.90 4.19 8.18
C LYS A 322 12.12 4.07 9.08
N LEU A 323 13.31 3.89 8.47
CA LEU A 323 14.57 3.86 9.20
C LEU A 323 15.04 5.27 9.53
N GLY A 324 15.25 5.54 10.83
CA GLY A 324 15.83 6.77 11.34
C GLY A 324 17.32 6.69 11.68
N SER A 325 17.89 5.48 11.83
CA SER A 325 19.30 5.29 12.23
C SER A 325 20.26 6.07 11.33
N PRO A 326 21.15 6.90 11.90
CA PRO A 326 22.19 7.59 11.12
C PRO A 326 23.38 6.69 10.79
N SER A 327 23.63 5.62 11.56
CA SER A 327 24.81 4.73 11.48
C SER A 327 24.41 3.26 11.36
N MET A 328 25.33 2.42 10.85
CA MET A 328 25.17 0.96 10.71
C MET A 328 25.26 0.23 12.06
N SER A 329 25.92 0.83 13.04
CA SER A 329 26.02 0.35 14.42
C SER A 329 26.23 1.52 15.37
N PRO A 330 26.00 1.38 16.68
CA PRO A 330 26.31 2.42 17.66
C PRO A 330 27.78 2.86 17.57
N GLY A 331 28.01 4.15 17.22
CA GLY A 331 29.37 4.69 17.03
C GLY A 331 30.10 4.21 15.77
N GLY A 332 29.43 3.46 14.90
CA GLY A 332 29.98 2.96 13.65
C GLY A 332 29.90 3.93 12.47
N VAL A 333 30.19 3.42 11.28
CA VAL A 333 30.12 4.18 10.02
C VAL A 333 28.67 4.61 9.75
N SER A 334 28.50 5.82 9.17
CA SER A 334 27.16 6.29 8.81
C SER A 334 26.54 5.42 7.71
N VAL A 335 25.20 5.24 7.74
CA VAL A 335 24.44 4.51 6.71
C VAL A 335 24.72 5.11 5.33
N ASN A 336 24.73 6.44 5.22
CA ASN A 336 25.01 7.14 3.96
C ASN A 336 26.39 6.78 3.40
N LYS A 337 27.43 6.80 4.25
CA LYS A 337 28.80 6.47 3.82
C LYS A 337 28.93 4.98 3.46
N TYR A 338 28.38 4.08 4.29
CA TYR A 338 28.46 2.64 4.06
C TYR A 338 27.82 2.24 2.73
N VAL A 339 26.60 2.69 2.50
CA VAL A 339 25.88 2.46 1.24
C VAL A 339 26.60 3.11 0.07
N GLY A 340 27.10 4.35 0.27
CA GLY A 340 27.82 5.10 -0.76
C GLY A 340 29.10 4.45 -1.20
N ASP A 341 29.94 4.00 -0.28
CA ASP A 341 31.22 3.35 -0.57
C ASP A 341 30.99 2.03 -1.31
N PHE A 342 29.98 1.24 -0.90
CA PHE A 342 29.59 0.01 -1.59
C PHE A 342 29.13 0.27 -3.02
N ILE A 343 28.19 1.22 -3.22
CA ILE A 343 27.65 1.55 -4.54
C ILE A 343 28.77 2.07 -5.44
N LYS A 344 29.60 2.97 -4.94
CA LYS A 344 30.71 3.54 -5.71
C LYS A 344 31.65 2.47 -6.23
N THR A 345 31.99 1.49 -5.39
CA THR A 345 32.91 0.42 -5.77
C THR A 345 32.27 -0.59 -6.71
N GLU A 346 31.11 -1.12 -6.32
CA GLU A 346 30.52 -2.27 -7.00
C GLU A 346 29.79 -1.88 -8.30
N VAL A 347 29.11 -0.73 -8.33
CA VAL A 347 28.43 -0.26 -9.54
C VAL A 347 29.45 0.19 -10.58
N ASP A 348 30.49 0.92 -10.18
CA ASP A 348 31.57 1.33 -11.09
C ASP A 348 32.25 0.11 -11.72
N ASN A 349 32.63 -0.88 -10.88
CA ASN A 349 33.21 -2.13 -11.33
C ASN A 349 32.27 -2.90 -12.29
N TYR A 350 30.98 -2.93 -11.98
CA TYR A 350 29.98 -3.61 -12.82
C TYR A 350 29.87 -2.97 -14.21
N LEU A 351 29.79 -1.65 -14.26
CA LEU A 351 29.65 -0.92 -15.53
C LEU A 351 30.90 -1.06 -16.39
N HIS A 352 32.10 -1.07 -15.82
CA HIS A 352 33.34 -1.35 -16.55
C HIS A 352 33.37 -2.78 -17.13
N LYS A 353 32.84 -3.76 -16.40
CA LYS A 353 32.76 -5.15 -16.87
C LYS A 353 31.66 -5.39 -17.90
N ASN A 354 30.65 -4.54 -17.94
CA ASN A 354 29.46 -4.72 -18.77
C ASN A 354 29.20 -3.49 -19.68
N PRO A 355 30.06 -3.23 -20.68
CA PRO A 355 29.97 -2.03 -21.51
C PRO A 355 28.65 -1.88 -22.26
N LEU A 356 28.02 -2.99 -22.66
CA LEU A 356 26.70 -2.93 -23.33
C LEU A 356 25.61 -2.41 -22.41
N VAL A 357 25.62 -2.79 -21.14
CA VAL A 357 24.69 -2.26 -20.12
C VAL A 357 24.93 -0.76 -19.92
N ALA A 358 26.20 -0.37 -19.82
CA ALA A 358 26.58 1.02 -19.67
C ALA A 358 26.13 1.87 -20.89
N GLU A 359 26.24 1.35 -22.10
CA GLU A 359 25.77 2.05 -23.30
C GLU A 359 24.26 2.27 -23.31
N VAL A 360 23.48 1.22 -23.02
CA VAL A 360 22.02 1.31 -22.94
C VAL A 360 21.58 2.28 -21.83
N MET A 361 22.23 2.23 -20.68
CA MET A 361 21.99 3.15 -19.55
C MET A 361 22.28 4.60 -19.96
N LEU A 362 23.42 4.86 -20.62
CA LEU A 362 23.77 6.19 -21.11
C LEU A 362 22.74 6.73 -22.09
N GLN A 363 22.28 5.88 -23.03
CA GLN A 363 21.26 6.26 -24.01
C GLN A 363 19.96 6.66 -23.29
N LYS A 364 19.51 5.87 -22.32
CA LYS A 364 18.32 6.18 -21.51
C LYS A 364 18.45 7.53 -20.79
N ILE A 365 19.60 7.81 -20.18
CA ILE A 365 19.85 9.07 -19.48
C ILE A 365 19.82 10.25 -20.47
N GLN A 366 20.44 10.11 -21.62
CA GLN A 366 20.43 11.17 -22.66
C GLN A 366 19.03 11.44 -23.20
N ASP A 367 18.22 10.40 -23.36
CA ASP A 367 16.84 10.55 -23.82
C ASP A 367 15.98 11.21 -22.74
N SER A 368 16.18 10.87 -21.47
CA SER A 368 15.54 11.54 -20.33
C SER A 368 15.92 13.03 -20.25
N GLU A 369 17.19 13.37 -20.48
CA GLU A 369 17.67 14.76 -20.52
C GLU A 369 17.04 15.55 -21.66
N LYS A 370 17.00 14.98 -22.89
CA LYS A 370 16.36 15.61 -24.05
C LYS A 370 14.89 15.86 -23.79
N GLU A 371 14.20 14.88 -23.22
CA GLU A 371 12.79 14.97 -22.90
C GLU A 371 12.52 16.02 -21.80
N ARG A 372 13.27 16.05 -20.71
CA ARG A 372 13.18 17.07 -19.66
C ARG A 372 13.38 18.48 -20.23
N LYS A 373 14.40 18.68 -21.08
CA LYS A 373 14.65 19.98 -21.72
C LYS A 373 13.50 20.38 -22.65
N ALA A 374 12.94 19.44 -23.40
CA ALA A 374 11.80 19.70 -24.27
C ALA A 374 10.53 20.05 -23.46
N ILE A 375 10.31 19.34 -22.34
CA ILE A 375 9.17 19.59 -21.43
C ILE A 375 9.29 20.93 -20.74
N ALA A 376 10.48 21.33 -20.28
CA ALA A 376 10.68 22.60 -19.55
C ALA A 376 10.17 23.82 -20.32
N GLY A 377 10.36 23.87 -21.63
CA GLY A 377 9.82 24.93 -22.48
C GLY A 377 8.30 24.90 -22.59
N VAL A 378 7.73 23.70 -22.74
CA VAL A 378 6.27 23.51 -22.86
C VAL A 378 5.58 23.76 -21.53
N THR A 379 6.13 23.27 -20.41
CA THR A 379 5.57 23.48 -19.07
C THR A 379 5.52 24.95 -18.70
N LYS A 380 6.54 25.74 -19.06
CA LYS A 380 6.52 27.19 -18.84
C LYS A 380 5.38 27.86 -19.58
N LEU A 381 5.18 27.56 -20.85
CA LEU A 381 4.08 28.05 -21.66
C LEU A 381 2.71 27.57 -21.13
N ALA A 382 2.64 26.34 -20.70
CA ALA A 382 1.43 25.74 -20.14
C ALA A 382 1.03 26.38 -18.79
N ARG A 383 1.99 26.62 -17.90
CA ARG A 383 1.79 27.36 -16.63
C ARG A 383 1.34 28.81 -16.88
N GLU A 384 1.90 29.46 -17.89
CA GLU A 384 1.45 30.80 -18.28
C GLU A 384 0.02 30.79 -18.84
N ARG A 385 -0.36 29.77 -19.63
CA ARG A 385 -1.72 29.56 -20.12
C ARG A 385 -2.70 29.24 -18.97
N ALA A 386 -2.33 28.35 -18.07
CA ALA A 386 -3.14 28.01 -16.89
C ALA A 386 -3.39 29.21 -15.98
N LYS A 387 -2.39 30.07 -15.76
CA LYS A 387 -2.53 31.32 -15.02
C LYS A 387 -3.47 32.31 -15.74
N LYS A 388 -3.34 32.43 -17.08
CA LYS A 388 -4.21 33.28 -17.90
C LYS A 388 -5.64 32.77 -18.01
N ALA A 389 -5.84 31.45 -17.99
CA ALA A 389 -7.18 30.83 -18.09
C ALA A 389 -8.02 30.95 -16.80
N ASN A 390 -7.47 31.53 -15.74
CA ASN A 390 -8.16 31.71 -14.45
C ASN A 390 -8.78 30.39 -13.95
N LEU A 391 -7.90 29.41 -13.70
CA LEU A 391 -8.24 28.00 -13.41
C LEU A 391 -9.35 27.86 -12.36
N HIS A 392 -9.32 28.72 -11.33
CA HIS A 392 -10.29 28.70 -10.24
C HIS A 392 -11.74 28.98 -10.67
N ASN A 393 -11.92 29.74 -11.76
CA ASN A 393 -13.27 30.18 -12.14
C ASN A 393 -13.96 29.29 -13.18
N ARG A 394 -13.25 28.41 -13.90
CA ARG A 394 -13.86 27.68 -15.02
C ARG A 394 -13.98 26.17 -14.84
N LYS A 395 -12.93 25.49 -14.34
CA LYS A 395 -12.89 24.01 -14.30
C LYS A 395 -12.72 23.44 -12.90
N LEU A 396 -11.93 24.11 -12.04
CA LEU A 396 -11.70 23.67 -10.67
C LEU A 396 -12.60 24.44 -9.69
N ARG A 397 -13.41 23.71 -8.95
CA ARG A 397 -14.10 24.16 -7.74
C ARG A 397 -13.37 23.58 -6.56
N ASP A 398 -12.40 24.34 -6.03
CA ASP A 398 -11.47 23.87 -5.02
C ASP A 398 -12.11 23.70 -3.64
N CYS A 399 -11.44 22.97 -2.74
CA CYS A 399 -11.79 22.84 -1.33
C CYS A 399 -10.84 23.67 -0.46
N ARG A 400 -11.12 23.73 0.85
CA ARG A 400 -10.34 24.56 1.79
C ARG A 400 -9.10 23.85 2.31
N TYR A 401 -9.20 22.55 2.57
CA TYR A 401 -8.11 21.74 3.13
C TYR A 401 -7.55 20.81 2.07
N HIS A 402 -6.24 20.75 1.98
CA HIS A 402 -5.51 19.91 1.03
C HIS A 402 -4.58 18.95 1.77
N LEU A 403 -4.20 17.89 1.11
CA LEU A 403 -3.17 16.97 1.61
C LEU A 403 -1.87 17.73 1.85
N ASN A 404 -1.28 17.59 3.02
CA ASN A 404 0.01 18.19 3.41
C ASN A 404 0.00 19.75 3.49
N ASP A 405 -1.13 20.42 3.65
CA ASP A 405 -1.16 21.87 3.81
C ASP A 405 -0.97 22.35 5.26
N GLY A 406 -0.92 21.42 6.21
CA GLY A 406 -0.66 21.67 7.64
C GLY A 406 -1.78 22.39 8.40
N LYS A 407 -2.96 22.54 7.79
CA LYS A 407 -4.08 23.33 8.37
C LYS A 407 -5.07 22.51 9.19
N GLY A 408 -5.05 21.17 9.07
CA GLY A 408 -5.94 20.31 9.84
C GLY A 408 -5.68 18.83 9.55
N LYS A 409 -4.98 18.12 10.45
CA LYS A 409 -4.51 16.75 10.22
C LYS A 409 -5.59 15.76 9.80
N ASP A 410 -6.77 15.80 10.42
CA ASP A 410 -7.85 14.86 10.09
C ASP A 410 -8.52 15.20 8.74
N GLN A 411 -8.64 16.49 8.43
CA GLN A 411 -9.26 16.99 7.20
C GLN A 411 -8.36 16.82 5.97
N GLU A 412 -7.04 16.81 6.14
CA GLU A 412 -6.09 16.54 5.05
C GLU A 412 -6.28 15.14 4.48
N THR A 413 -6.48 14.14 5.35
CA THR A 413 -6.69 12.74 4.93
C THR A 413 -8.04 12.51 4.28
N GLU A 414 -9.04 13.36 4.57
CA GLU A 414 -10.36 13.33 3.95
C GLU A 414 -10.42 14.08 2.62
N SER A 415 -9.38 14.90 2.31
CA SER A 415 -9.37 15.72 1.09
C SER A 415 -9.51 14.89 -0.18
N CYS A 416 -10.41 15.30 -1.06
CA CYS A 416 -10.63 14.62 -2.34
C CYS A 416 -10.99 15.57 -3.46
N ILE A 417 -10.76 15.11 -4.71
CA ILE A 417 -11.19 15.80 -5.91
C ILE A 417 -12.01 14.84 -6.79
N PHE A 418 -13.20 15.27 -7.18
CA PHE A 418 -14.05 14.59 -8.15
C PHE A 418 -13.72 15.08 -9.56
N ILE A 419 -13.31 14.18 -10.44
CA ILE A 419 -13.12 14.45 -11.87
C ILE A 419 -14.38 14.02 -12.58
N THR A 420 -15.13 14.97 -13.15
CA THR A 420 -16.46 14.77 -13.73
C THR A 420 -16.45 14.95 -15.23
N GLU A 421 -17.43 14.32 -15.90
CA GLU A 421 -17.72 14.55 -17.30
C GLU A 421 -18.69 15.75 -17.44
N GLY A 422 -18.17 16.86 -17.96
CA GLY A 422 -19.00 18.03 -18.28
C GLY A 422 -19.52 18.84 -17.09
N ASP A 423 -20.19 19.93 -17.42
CA ASP A 423 -20.62 20.93 -16.43
C ASP A 423 -21.89 20.52 -15.67
N SER A 424 -22.70 19.60 -16.19
CA SER A 424 -23.96 19.18 -15.54
C SER A 424 -23.69 18.37 -14.28
N ALA A 425 -22.91 17.29 -14.40
CA ALA A 425 -22.49 16.45 -13.26
C ALA A 425 -21.66 17.26 -12.26
N SER A 426 -20.72 18.09 -12.77
CA SER A 426 -19.93 19.01 -11.96
C SER A 426 -20.80 19.97 -11.15
N GLY A 427 -21.88 20.48 -11.74
CA GLY A 427 -22.83 21.40 -11.08
C GLY A 427 -23.58 20.73 -9.93
N SER A 428 -24.03 19.48 -10.11
CA SER A 428 -24.75 18.73 -9.07
C SER A 428 -23.82 18.44 -7.88
N ILE A 429 -22.61 17.93 -8.13
CA ILE A 429 -21.63 17.65 -7.07
C ILE A 429 -21.19 18.96 -6.38
N THR A 430 -20.94 20.03 -7.12
CA THR A 430 -20.52 21.31 -6.54
C THR A 430 -21.53 21.88 -5.55
N LYS A 431 -22.82 21.66 -5.77
CA LYS A 431 -23.89 22.12 -4.87
C LYS A 431 -24.04 21.26 -3.62
N SER A 432 -23.65 19.99 -3.69
CA SER A 432 -23.86 18.97 -2.65
C SER A 432 -22.62 18.69 -1.81
N ARG A 433 -21.43 19.08 -2.28
CA ARG A 433 -20.14 18.73 -1.71
C ARG A 433 -19.86 19.40 -0.36
N ASP A 434 -19.01 18.79 0.44
CA ASP A 434 -18.34 19.48 1.55
C ASP A 434 -17.25 20.41 0.99
N VAL A 435 -17.46 21.71 1.13
CA VAL A 435 -16.52 22.75 0.66
C VAL A 435 -15.16 22.68 1.38
N ASN A 436 -15.10 22.04 2.54
CA ASN A 436 -13.88 21.95 3.32
C ASN A 436 -12.91 20.91 2.72
N THR A 437 -13.40 19.74 2.34
CA THR A 437 -12.56 18.59 1.97
C THR A 437 -12.76 18.09 0.53
N GLN A 438 -13.82 18.55 -0.17
CA GLN A 438 -14.18 18.03 -1.49
C GLN A 438 -14.03 19.09 -2.57
N ALA A 439 -13.18 18.82 -3.55
CA ALA A 439 -13.01 19.63 -4.76
C ALA A 439 -13.67 18.96 -5.98
N VAL A 440 -13.96 19.74 -7.02
CA VAL A 440 -14.54 19.24 -8.29
C VAL A 440 -13.77 19.82 -9.46
N PHE A 441 -13.39 18.95 -10.41
CA PHE A 441 -12.77 19.31 -11.68
C PHE A 441 -13.64 18.81 -12.85
N SER A 442 -14.04 19.71 -13.74
CA SER A 442 -14.89 19.39 -14.89
C SER A 442 -14.06 19.19 -16.16
N LEU A 443 -14.14 18.00 -16.78
CA LEU A 443 -13.58 17.74 -18.09
C LEU A 443 -14.51 18.27 -19.19
N ARG A 444 -13.93 18.70 -20.32
CA ARG A 444 -14.69 19.01 -21.55
C ARG A 444 -14.66 17.82 -22.50
N GLY A 445 -15.64 16.94 -22.35
CA GLY A 445 -15.74 15.74 -23.19
C GLY A 445 -14.69 14.69 -22.87
N LYS A 446 -14.47 13.76 -23.81
CA LYS A 446 -13.53 12.66 -23.65
C LYS A 446 -12.08 13.17 -23.68
N PRO A 447 -11.24 12.86 -22.67
CA PRO A 447 -9.84 13.22 -22.70
C PRO A 447 -9.08 12.46 -23.79
N LEU A 448 -7.90 12.95 -24.15
CA LEU A 448 -7.03 12.34 -25.12
C LEU A 448 -6.62 10.92 -24.67
N ASN A 449 -6.64 9.95 -25.60
CA ASN A 449 -6.01 8.66 -25.34
C ASN A 449 -4.48 8.86 -25.25
N SER A 450 -3.96 8.74 -24.06
CA SER A 450 -2.55 9.00 -23.75
C SER A 450 -1.64 7.79 -23.95
N TYR A 451 -2.17 6.61 -24.30
CA TYR A 451 -1.38 5.40 -24.51
C TYR A 451 -0.38 5.58 -25.65
N GLY A 452 0.88 5.28 -25.38
CA GLY A 452 1.98 5.38 -26.35
C GLY A 452 2.39 6.81 -26.73
N LEU A 453 1.82 7.83 -26.09
CA LEU A 453 2.21 9.22 -26.28
C LEU A 453 3.38 9.61 -25.37
N THR A 454 4.16 10.60 -25.82
CA THR A 454 5.22 11.18 -24.99
C THR A 454 4.64 12.18 -23.98
N LYS A 455 5.34 12.39 -22.89
CA LYS A 455 4.96 13.37 -21.84
C LYS A 455 4.78 14.78 -22.42
N LYS A 456 5.57 15.15 -23.43
CA LYS A 456 5.43 16.42 -24.13
C LYS A 456 4.06 16.62 -24.76
N VAL A 457 3.55 15.63 -25.50
CA VAL A 457 2.25 15.70 -26.18
C VAL A 457 1.11 15.82 -25.15
N VAL A 458 1.23 15.12 -24.01
CA VAL A 458 0.26 15.17 -22.93
C VAL A 458 0.25 16.54 -22.25
N TYR A 459 1.41 17.18 -22.05
CA TYR A 459 1.48 18.53 -21.51
C TYR A 459 0.98 19.61 -22.49
N GLU A 460 1.04 19.37 -23.80
CA GLU A 460 0.44 20.25 -24.81
C GLU A 460 -1.09 20.13 -24.85
N ASN A 461 -1.67 19.04 -24.35
CA ASN A 461 -3.11 18.87 -24.24
C ASN A 461 -3.66 19.73 -23.10
N GLU A 462 -4.63 20.61 -23.41
CA GLU A 462 -5.18 21.58 -22.45
C GLU A 462 -5.85 20.90 -21.25
N GLU A 463 -6.63 19.84 -21.46
CA GLU A 463 -7.36 19.13 -20.41
C GLU A 463 -6.41 18.46 -19.40
N PHE A 464 -5.45 17.71 -19.90
CA PHE A 464 -4.47 17.06 -19.02
C PHE A 464 -3.51 18.04 -18.36
N ASN A 465 -3.18 19.15 -19.04
CA ASN A 465 -2.36 20.20 -18.44
C ASN A 465 -3.08 20.84 -17.25
N LEU A 466 -4.36 21.21 -17.42
CA LEU A 466 -5.16 21.80 -16.36
C LEU A 466 -5.41 20.79 -15.21
N LEU A 467 -5.59 19.52 -15.52
CA LEU A 467 -5.76 18.48 -14.51
C LEU A 467 -4.47 18.29 -13.69
N GLN A 468 -3.30 18.21 -14.33
CA GLN A 468 -2.02 18.14 -13.63
C GLN A 468 -1.79 19.34 -12.71
N ALA A 469 -2.08 20.52 -13.18
CA ALA A 469 -1.99 21.76 -12.39
C ALA A 469 -2.97 21.75 -11.20
N ALA A 470 -4.20 21.27 -11.40
CA ALA A 470 -5.19 21.16 -10.34
C ALA A 470 -4.74 20.16 -9.24
N LEU A 471 -4.15 19.03 -9.65
CA LEU A 471 -3.62 18.01 -8.74
C LEU A 471 -2.26 18.40 -8.14
N ASN A 472 -1.54 19.36 -8.75
CA ASN A 472 -0.17 19.76 -8.43
C ASN A 472 0.84 18.59 -8.52
N ILE A 473 0.75 17.83 -9.62
CA ILE A 473 1.60 16.65 -9.88
C ILE A 473 2.56 16.86 -11.07
N GLU A 474 2.75 18.08 -11.53
CA GLU A 474 3.58 18.39 -12.69
C GLU A 474 5.06 17.96 -12.49
N ASP A 475 5.57 18.12 -11.26
CA ASP A 475 6.94 17.81 -10.89
C ASP A 475 7.06 16.47 -10.11
N GLY A 476 5.97 15.71 -9.98
CA GLY A 476 5.87 14.46 -9.21
C GLY A 476 4.68 14.48 -8.27
N ILE A 477 4.47 13.40 -7.52
CA ILE A 477 3.31 13.26 -6.62
C ILE A 477 3.56 13.78 -5.21
N GLU A 478 4.77 14.21 -4.88
CA GLU A 478 5.12 14.76 -3.56
C GLU A 478 4.32 16.03 -3.23
N GLY A 479 3.93 16.77 -4.26
CA GLY A 479 3.10 17.97 -4.15
C GLY A 479 1.59 17.72 -4.26
N LEU A 480 1.14 16.47 -4.28
CA LEU A 480 -0.27 16.12 -4.47
C LEU A 480 -1.17 16.84 -3.47
N ARG A 481 -2.21 17.52 -4.00
CA ARG A 481 -3.10 18.37 -3.19
C ARG A 481 -4.25 17.62 -2.53
N TYR A 482 -4.64 16.47 -3.06
CA TYR A 482 -5.81 15.73 -2.59
C TYR A 482 -5.45 14.30 -2.26
N ASN A 483 -5.87 13.81 -1.10
CA ASN A 483 -5.62 12.43 -0.71
C ASN A 483 -6.31 11.42 -1.63
N LYS A 484 -7.51 11.78 -2.15
CA LYS A 484 -8.25 10.91 -3.08
C LYS A 484 -8.54 11.65 -4.38
N VAL A 485 -8.18 11.02 -5.49
CA VAL A 485 -8.47 11.46 -6.86
C VAL A 485 -9.57 10.53 -7.40
N ILE A 486 -10.77 11.04 -7.54
CA ILE A 486 -11.96 10.23 -7.75
C ILE A 486 -12.53 10.49 -9.16
N ALA A 487 -12.54 9.45 -10.00
CA ALA A 487 -13.26 9.50 -11.27
C ALA A 487 -14.77 9.37 -11.01
N ALA A 488 -15.49 10.46 -11.24
CA ALA A 488 -16.95 10.57 -11.08
C ALA A 488 -17.58 10.79 -12.45
N THR A 489 -17.82 9.71 -13.17
CA THR A 489 -18.38 9.70 -14.53
C THR A 489 -19.69 8.94 -14.57
N ASP A 490 -20.47 9.16 -15.62
CA ASP A 490 -21.73 8.49 -15.83
C ASP A 490 -21.56 6.95 -15.85
N ALA A 491 -22.63 6.23 -15.53
CA ALA A 491 -22.65 4.78 -15.53
C ALA A 491 -22.81 4.14 -16.92
N ASP A 492 -22.80 4.96 -17.95
CA ASP A 492 -22.93 4.54 -19.34
C ASP A 492 -21.60 4.19 -20.01
N VAL A 493 -21.65 3.80 -21.29
CA VAL A 493 -20.47 3.40 -22.07
C VAL A 493 -19.47 4.56 -22.22
N ASP A 494 -19.95 5.79 -22.36
CA ASP A 494 -19.09 6.97 -22.51
C ASP A 494 -18.35 7.29 -21.22
N GLY A 495 -19.06 7.24 -20.07
CA GLY A 495 -18.45 7.41 -18.76
C GLY A 495 -17.43 6.31 -18.44
N MET A 496 -17.69 5.05 -18.80
CA MET A 496 -16.71 3.97 -18.68
C MET A 496 -15.47 4.24 -19.53
N HIS A 497 -15.62 4.76 -20.74
CA HIS A 497 -14.51 5.12 -21.61
C HIS A 497 -13.66 6.25 -21.02
N ILE A 498 -14.31 7.29 -20.44
CA ILE A 498 -13.59 8.38 -19.78
C ILE A 498 -12.80 7.88 -18.57
N ARG A 499 -13.36 6.96 -17.76
CA ARG A 499 -12.63 6.30 -16.66
C ARG A 499 -11.37 5.61 -17.17
N LEU A 500 -11.51 4.83 -18.24
CA LEU A 500 -10.37 4.11 -18.82
C LEU A 500 -9.31 5.06 -19.37
N LEU A 501 -9.69 6.18 -20.00
CA LEU A 501 -8.76 7.21 -20.48
C LEU A 501 -8.01 7.88 -19.33
N LEU A 502 -8.68 8.19 -18.22
CA LEU A 502 -8.07 8.75 -17.00
C LEU A 502 -7.12 7.75 -16.35
N ILE A 503 -7.54 6.50 -16.18
CA ILE A 503 -6.69 5.44 -15.61
C ILE A 503 -5.46 5.22 -16.47
N THR A 504 -5.61 5.20 -17.81
CA THR A 504 -4.49 5.09 -18.76
C THR A 504 -3.50 6.23 -18.59
N PHE A 505 -3.99 7.46 -18.43
CA PHE A 505 -3.16 8.63 -18.20
C PHE A 505 -2.37 8.50 -16.88
N PHE A 506 -3.01 8.11 -15.78
CA PHE A 506 -2.34 7.93 -14.50
C PHE A 506 -1.36 6.76 -14.52
N LEU A 507 -1.73 5.62 -15.10
CA LEU A 507 -0.84 4.47 -15.21
C LEU A 507 0.43 4.76 -16.00
N GLN A 508 0.32 5.53 -17.07
CA GLN A 508 1.44 5.79 -17.97
C GLN A 508 2.37 6.91 -17.45
N PHE A 509 1.85 7.96 -16.85
CA PHE A 509 2.63 9.15 -16.49
C PHE A 509 2.79 9.39 -15.00
N PHE A 510 1.89 8.84 -14.18
CA PHE A 510 1.85 8.98 -12.73
C PHE A 510 1.49 7.66 -12.02
N PRO A 511 2.20 6.55 -12.30
CA PRO A 511 1.86 5.24 -11.74
C PRO A 511 1.87 5.23 -10.21
N ASP A 512 2.65 6.10 -9.58
CA ASP A 512 2.72 6.22 -8.13
C ASP A 512 1.41 6.69 -7.49
N LEU A 513 0.56 7.43 -8.21
CA LEU A 513 -0.78 7.77 -7.71
C LEU A 513 -1.64 6.52 -7.47
N ILE A 514 -1.52 5.53 -8.35
CA ILE A 514 -2.27 4.27 -8.23
C ILE A 514 -1.58 3.36 -7.22
N LYS A 515 -0.26 3.21 -7.26
CA LYS A 515 0.52 2.38 -6.34
C LYS A 515 0.38 2.82 -4.88
N LYS A 516 0.31 4.14 -4.62
CA LYS A 516 0.08 4.70 -3.29
C LYS A 516 -1.39 4.80 -2.89
N GLY A 517 -2.30 4.31 -3.74
CA GLY A 517 -3.71 4.19 -3.42
C GLY A 517 -4.51 5.48 -3.46
N HIS A 518 -4.11 6.47 -4.25
CA HIS A 518 -4.79 7.76 -4.35
C HIS A 518 -5.91 7.81 -5.39
N VAL A 519 -6.04 6.83 -6.30
CA VAL A 519 -7.00 6.85 -7.41
C VAL A 519 -8.20 5.98 -7.11
N TYR A 520 -9.39 6.54 -7.28
CA TYR A 520 -10.66 5.87 -6.99
C TYR A 520 -11.69 6.09 -8.10
N ILE A 521 -12.67 5.20 -8.16
CA ILE A 521 -13.87 5.32 -8.98
C ILE A 521 -15.07 5.51 -8.04
N LEU A 522 -15.88 6.55 -8.27
CA LEU A 522 -17.13 6.75 -7.54
C LEU A 522 -18.17 5.75 -8.04
N GLN A 523 -18.69 4.94 -7.14
CA GLN A 523 -19.88 4.16 -7.41
C GLN A 523 -21.13 5.00 -7.11
N THR A 524 -21.98 5.15 -8.12
CA THR A 524 -23.25 5.85 -8.00
C THR A 524 -24.40 4.87 -8.18
N PRO A 525 -25.56 5.11 -7.55
CA PRO A 525 -26.69 4.20 -7.70
C PRO A 525 -27.18 4.16 -9.14
N LEU A 526 -27.52 2.96 -9.60
CA LEU A 526 -28.14 2.71 -10.90
C LEU A 526 -29.66 2.91 -10.85
N PHE A 527 -30.26 2.66 -9.70
CA PHE A 527 -31.71 2.74 -9.53
C PHE A 527 -32.09 3.48 -8.25
N ARG A 528 -33.17 4.21 -8.34
CA ARG A 528 -33.94 4.72 -7.20
C ARG A 528 -35.26 3.98 -7.14
N VAL A 529 -35.54 3.31 -6.02
CA VAL A 529 -36.80 2.63 -5.74
C VAL A 529 -37.48 3.33 -4.58
N ARG A 530 -38.67 3.89 -4.76
CA ARG A 530 -39.33 4.65 -3.71
C ARG A 530 -40.83 4.37 -3.60
N ASN A 531 -41.35 4.55 -2.42
CA ASN A 531 -42.77 4.64 -2.15
C ASN A 531 -43.04 5.96 -1.37
N LYS A 532 -44.27 6.20 -0.94
CA LYS A 532 -44.66 7.41 -0.20
C LYS A 532 -43.93 7.58 1.15
N LYS A 533 -43.27 6.53 1.68
CA LYS A 533 -42.68 6.55 3.01
C LYS A 533 -41.15 6.43 3.00
N LYS A 534 -40.58 5.76 1.99
CA LYS A 534 -39.14 5.43 1.96
C LYS A 534 -38.62 5.48 0.53
N THR A 535 -37.36 5.96 0.40
CA THR A 535 -36.57 5.91 -0.84
C THR A 535 -35.35 5.03 -0.58
N LEU A 536 -35.08 4.10 -1.49
CA LEU A 536 -33.90 3.24 -1.48
C LEU A 536 -33.12 3.46 -2.78
N TYR A 537 -31.80 3.52 -2.65
CA TYR A 537 -30.87 3.64 -3.78
C TYR A 537 -30.14 2.32 -3.95
N CYS A 538 -30.15 1.80 -5.17
CA CYS A 538 -29.64 0.46 -5.49
C CYS A 538 -28.51 0.59 -6.51
N TYR A 539 -27.43 -0.08 -6.26
CA TYR A 539 -26.19 -0.06 -7.07
C TYR A 539 -26.11 -1.27 -8.01
N THR A 540 -26.87 -2.31 -7.72
CA THR A 540 -26.98 -3.52 -8.54
C THR A 540 -28.44 -3.88 -8.79
N GLU A 541 -28.64 -4.76 -9.77
CA GLU A 541 -29.97 -5.32 -10.08
C GLU A 541 -30.53 -6.15 -8.91
N GLU A 542 -29.66 -6.86 -8.19
CA GLU A 542 -30.05 -7.65 -7.01
C GLU A 542 -30.51 -6.74 -5.86
N GLU A 543 -29.79 -5.62 -5.64
CA GLU A 543 -30.23 -4.61 -4.66
C GLU A 543 -31.60 -4.02 -5.05
N ARG A 544 -31.84 -3.77 -6.34
CA ARG A 544 -33.12 -3.28 -6.85
C ARG A 544 -34.26 -4.27 -6.55
N GLN A 545 -34.05 -5.56 -6.83
CA GLN A 545 -35.05 -6.60 -6.56
C GLN A 545 -35.38 -6.69 -5.07
N LYS A 546 -34.36 -6.66 -4.20
CA LYS A 546 -34.55 -6.63 -2.74
C LYS A 546 -35.33 -5.39 -2.29
N ALA A 547 -35.00 -4.23 -2.83
CA ALA A 547 -35.67 -2.98 -2.52
C ALA A 547 -37.16 -2.98 -2.95
N VAL A 548 -37.48 -3.57 -4.10
CA VAL A 548 -38.88 -3.75 -4.56
C VAL A 548 -39.66 -4.61 -3.58
N VAL A 549 -39.09 -5.72 -3.12
CA VAL A 549 -39.72 -6.59 -2.12
C VAL A 549 -39.94 -5.87 -0.79
N GLU A 550 -38.93 -5.12 -0.33
CA GLU A 550 -38.97 -4.37 0.94
C GLU A 550 -40.02 -3.25 0.94
N LEU A 551 -40.14 -2.53 -0.17
CA LEU A 551 -41.06 -1.38 -0.28
C LEU A 551 -42.53 -1.76 -0.53
N GLY A 552 -42.79 -3.04 -0.83
CA GLY A 552 -44.14 -3.58 -1.03
C GLY A 552 -44.70 -3.32 -2.43
N PRO A 553 -46.03 -3.38 -2.62
CA PRO A 553 -46.64 -3.35 -3.95
C PRO A 553 -46.47 -1.99 -4.63
N ASN A 554 -46.10 -2.03 -5.91
CA ASN A 554 -45.99 -0.89 -6.83
C ASN A 554 -45.09 0.28 -6.38
N PRO A 555 -43.81 0.04 -6.04
CA PRO A 555 -42.88 1.12 -5.82
C PRO A 555 -42.56 1.84 -7.15
N GLU A 556 -42.30 3.13 -7.11
CA GLU A 556 -41.78 3.86 -8.25
C GLU A 556 -40.28 3.50 -8.43
N ILE A 557 -39.91 3.09 -9.64
CA ILE A 557 -38.54 2.74 -9.99
C ILE A 557 -38.04 3.74 -11.03
N THR A 558 -36.93 4.41 -10.72
CA THR A 558 -36.23 5.28 -11.65
C THR A 558 -34.83 4.71 -11.93
N ARG A 559 -34.45 4.57 -13.20
CA ARG A 559 -33.08 4.21 -13.59
C ARG A 559 -32.31 5.49 -13.88
N PHE A 560 -31.15 5.67 -13.22
CA PHE A 560 -30.23 6.77 -13.52
C PHE A 560 -29.30 6.36 -14.67
N LYS A 561 -29.25 7.16 -15.72
CA LYS A 561 -28.35 6.97 -16.86
C LYS A 561 -27.10 7.80 -16.72
N GLY A 562 -27.20 8.99 -16.13
CA GLY A 562 -26.08 9.89 -15.93
C GLY A 562 -26.17 10.63 -14.59
N LEU A 563 -25.02 11.13 -14.14
CA LEU A 563 -24.88 11.86 -12.87
C LEU A 563 -25.70 13.17 -12.87
N GLY A 564 -25.92 13.74 -14.04
CA GLY A 564 -26.74 14.95 -14.20
C GLY A 564 -28.23 14.76 -13.92
N GLU A 565 -28.73 13.51 -13.89
CA GLU A 565 -30.11 13.16 -13.58
C GLU A 565 -30.38 13.10 -12.06
N ILE A 566 -29.31 13.03 -11.27
CA ILE A 566 -29.38 12.99 -9.81
C ILE A 566 -29.44 14.42 -9.28
N SER A 567 -30.48 14.72 -8.51
CA SER A 567 -30.60 16.04 -7.91
C SER A 567 -29.49 16.33 -6.90
N PRO A 568 -29.09 17.58 -6.65
CA PRO A 568 -28.08 17.90 -5.64
C PRO A 568 -28.39 17.37 -4.25
N ASP A 569 -29.64 17.37 -3.84
CA ASP A 569 -30.08 16.89 -2.53
C ASP A 569 -29.91 15.36 -2.40
N GLU A 570 -30.13 14.62 -3.50
CA GLU A 570 -29.87 13.20 -3.56
C GLU A 570 -28.36 12.91 -3.62
N PHE A 571 -27.61 13.72 -4.35
CA PHE A 571 -26.17 13.55 -4.51
C PHE A 571 -25.41 13.61 -3.18
N GLN A 572 -25.87 14.40 -2.23
CA GLN A 572 -25.29 14.53 -0.89
C GLN A 572 -25.19 13.18 -0.17
N HIS A 573 -26.11 12.26 -0.43
CA HIS A 573 -26.09 10.91 0.15
C HIS A 573 -24.99 10.03 -0.43
N PHE A 574 -24.51 10.30 -1.65
CA PHE A 574 -23.55 9.45 -2.37
C PHE A 574 -22.11 9.93 -2.27
N ILE A 575 -21.89 11.18 -1.88
CA ILE A 575 -20.56 11.76 -1.70
C ILE A 575 -20.26 12.15 -0.25
N GLY A 576 -21.17 11.79 0.69
CA GLY A 576 -21.01 11.97 2.13
C GLY A 576 -20.11 10.90 2.77
N LYS A 577 -20.30 10.68 4.08
CA LYS A 577 -19.51 9.72 4.87
C LYS A 577 -19.63 8.27 4.37
N ASP A 578 -20.76 7.91 3.80
CA ASP A 578 -21.06 6.57 3.28
C ASP A 578 -20.76 6.44 1.77
N MET A 579 -19.92 7.31 1.24
CA MET A 579 -19.50 7.31 -0.16
C MET A 579 -18.88 5.97 -0.55
N ARG A 580 -19.43 5.30 -1.57
CA ARG A 580 -18.90 4.05 -2.10
C ARG A 580 -17.80 4.35 -3.11
N LEU A 581 -16.56 4.00 -2.77
CA LEU A 581 -15.40 4.16 -3.62
C LEU A 581 -14.78 2.81 -3.95
N GLU A 582 -14.47 2.61 -5.20
CA GLU A 582 -13.66 1.50 -5.67
C GLU A 582 -12.24 2.00 -5.92
N GLN A 583 -11.27 1.48 -5.16
CA GLN A 583 -9.88 1.85 -5.30
C GLN A 583 -9.28 1.20 -6.55
N VAL A 584 -8.64 1.99 -7.38
CA VAL A 584 -7.87 1.48 -8.51
C VAL A 584 -6.55 0.93 -7.98
N SER A 585 -6.35 -0.37 -8.09
CA SER A 585 -5.15 -1.07 -7.63
C SER A 585 -4.53 -1.89 -8.75
N LEU A 586 -3.23 -2.12 -8.67
CA LEU A 586 -2.48 -3.01 -9.56
C LEU A 586 -2.21 -4.32 -8.83
N ARG A 587 -2.61 -5.44 -9.44
CA ARG A 587 -2.27 -6.79 -8.96
C ARG A 587 -1.01 -7.27 -9.67
N LYS A 588 -0.21 -8.11 -9.03
CA LYS A 588 1.01 -8.71 -9.63
C LYS A 588 0.74 -9.51 -10.92
N THR A 589 -0.45 -10.09 -11.03
CA THR A 589 -0.90 -10.85 -12.20
C THR A 589 -1.39 -9.97 -13.33
N ASP A 590 -1.55 -8.67 -13.10
CA ASP A 590 -2.06 -7.77 -14.12
C ASP A 590 -0.94 -7.45 -15.12
N LEU A 591 -1.09 -7.98 -16.34
CA LEU A 591 -0.25 -7.66 -17.48
C LEU A 591 -0.63 -6.27 -18.00
N VAL A 592 -0.33 -5.23 -17.20
CA VAL A 592 -0.79 -3.86 -17.41
C VAL A 592 -0.47 -3.35 -18.80
N LYS A 593 0.73 -3.66 -19.31
CA LYS A 593 1.13 -3.26 -20.65
C LYS A 593 0.27 -3.93 -21.71
N GLU A 594 0.04 -5.22 -21.62
CA GLU A 594 -0.80 -5.98 -22.55
C GLU A 594 -2.25 -5.53 -22.48
N LEU A 595 -2.78 -5.29 -21.28
CA LEU A 595 -4.13 -4.76 -21.10
C LEU A 595 -4.27 -3.36 -21.71
N LEU A 596 -3.31 -2.47 -21.46
CA LEU A 596 -3.33 -1.13 -22.05
C LEU A 596 -3.17 -1.19 -23.58
N GLU A 597 -2.30 -2.05 -24.10
CA GLU A 597 -2.14 -2.25 -25.54
C GLU A 597 -3.42 -2.82 -26.16
N PHE A 598 -4.05 -3.78 -25.52
CA PHE A 598 -5.32 -4.36 -25.97
C PHE A 598 -6.44 -3.33 -25.96
N TYR A 599 -6.68 -2.62 -24.85
CA TYR A 599 -7.82 -1.71 -24.74
C TYR A 599 -7.57 -0.33 -25.38
N MET A 600 -6.35 0.19 -25.33
CA MET A 600 -6.01 1.57 -25.69
C MET A 600 -5.08 1.67 -26.90
N GLY A 601 -4.45 0.56 -27.31
CA GLY A 601 -3.56 0.49 -28.46
C GLY A 601 -4.30 0.54 -29.81
N LYS A 602 -3.55 0.30 -30.89
CA LYS A 602 -4.07 0.35 -32.26
C LYS A 602 -4.72 -0.97 -32.74
N ASN A 603 -4.78 -1.98 -31.88
CA ASN A 603 -5.30 -3.32 -32.21
C ASN A 603 -6.83 -3.35 -32.21
N THR A 604 -7.44 -2.91 -33.29
CA THR A 604 -8.90 -2.84 -33.46
C THR A 604 -9.54 -4.19 -33.74
N MET A 605 -8.86 -5.09 -34.46
CA MET A 605 -9.46 -6.39 -34.84
C MET A 605 -9.64 -7.34 -33.66
N GLU A 606 -8.65 -7.45 -32.77
CA GLU A 606 -8.77 -8.30 -31.57
C GLU A 606 -9.85 -7.80 -30.62
N ARG A 607 -9.95 -6.47 -30.44
CA ARG A 607 -11.04 -5.87 -29.65
C ARG A 607 -12.42 -6.13 -30.26
N GLN A 608 -12.54 -6.04 -31.58
CA GLN A 608 -13.79 -6.34 -32.25
C GLN A 608 -14.20 -7.81 -32.06
N ASN A 609 -13.27 -8.73 -32.21
CA ASN A 609 -13.51 -10.15 -31.95
C ASN A 609 -13.86 -10.41 -30.49
N PHE A 610 -13.19 -9.74 -29.55
CA PHE A 610 -13.51 -9.84 -28.14
C PHE A 610 -14.93 -9.36 -27.83
N ILE A 611 -15.34 -8.22 -28.39
CA ILE A 611 -16.71 -7.69 -28.22
C ILE A 611 -17.72 -8.68 -28.78
N ILE A 612 -17.50 -9.21 -29.98
CA ILE A 612 -18.42 -10.16 -30.62
C ILE A 612 -18.55 -11.44 -29.78
N ASN A 613 -17.43 -11.96 -29.28
CA ASN A 613 -17.41 -13.20 -28.50
C ASN A 613 -18.01 -13.07 -27.09
N ASN A 614 -18.06 -11.86 -26.54
CA ASN A 614 -18.55 -11.57 -25.18
C ASN A 614 -19.83 -10.72 -25.19
N LEU A 615 -20.48 -10.56 -26.35
CA LEU A 615 -21.72 -9.80 -26.45
C LEU A 615 -22.85 -10.54 -25.72
N VAL A 616 -23.31 -9.96 -24.63
CA VAL A 616 -24.53 -10.42 -23.96
C VAL A 616 -25.68 -9.56 -24.47
N ILE A 617 -26.62 -10.19 -25.17
CA ILE A 617 -27.85 -9.53 -25.59
C ILE A 617 -28.76 -9.53 -24.38
N GLU A 618 -29.02 -8.36 -23.76
CA GLU A 618 -30.13 -8.22 -22.84
C GLU A 618 -31.43 -8.46 -23.64
N GLU A 619 -32.13 -9.54 -23.35
CA GLU A 619 -33.51 -9.68 -23.76
C GLU A 619 -34.29 -8.53 -23.09
N ASP A 620 -34.80 -7.61 -23.90
CA ASP A 620 -35.75 -6.60 -23.44
C ASP A 620 -36.90 -7.33 -22.77
N LEU A 621 -36.92 -7.38 -21.45
CA LEU A 621 -38.13 -7.70 -20.67
C LEU A 621 -39.09 -6.53 -20.84
N ALA A 622 -39.58 -6.37 -22.07
CA ALA A 622 -40.74 -5.56 -22.40
C ALA A 622 -41.98 -6.42 -22.08
N SER A 623 -42.52 -6.19 -20.88
CA SER A 623 -43.98 -6.14 -20.65
C SER A 623 -44.28 -5.97 -19.16
#